data_bd8656221f7e5393469e6a67b8fa5547
#
_entry.id   bd8656221f7e5393469e6a67b8fa5547
#
_cell.length_a   1.000
_cell.length_b   1.000
_cell.length_c   1.000
_cell.angle_alpha   90.00
_cell.angle_beta   90.00
_cell.angle_gamma   90.00
#
_symmetry.space_group_name_H-M   'P 1'
#
loop_
_entity.id
_entity.type
_entity.pdbx_description
1 polymer ?
#
loop_
_entity_poly.entity_id
_entity_poly.type
_entity_poly.pdbx_seq_one_letter_code
_entity_poly.pdbx_strand_id
1 'polypeptide(L)'
;MKTYICLLWVVFGCIGWEMHASVDVHPTFITTSDGLANNSVRYLFQDSKGFIWMGTLDGLSRYDGHSFVTFRPESGDKISLANHHVKKIQEDRNGFLWFITAPELMSCYDLKHDCFVDFTGCGEYRRPYNKILETAVGDIWLWHHQSGCRKIVCKDGIHSSVSFTKENGKLSTNAVNSVYEDEQGVIWICTQLGLFQVTEEGYTQVVQDSLSFVGAMSFRHKIFFVTSDGGIYEKSSGKNLFLTARLPWKLSAFNTYESCRLQNDWVFFTPEGGEVFSMSEKRLIHDSSLDIRLGKCEKDNLNNLWISNGTGLVHYIDVRTRAVRIFRLMSDEKVKLIGDERYHIIQDVPRGLIWISTYGNGLFVYDSQKEEMTHYSYHVDEFNRVNSDFLLYAMGDRTGNIWLGSEYSGIALLSVLNDGATYIYPENEKLVDRSNTIR
;
A
#
# COMPACT_ATOMS: atom_id res chain seq x y z
N MET A 1 -23.45 73.86 30.45
CA MET A 1 -22.16 73.16 30.35
C MET A 1 -22.40 71.70 30.69
N LYS A 2 -22.44 70.80 29.67
CA LYS A 2 -22.62 69.34 29.84
C LYS A 2 -21.24 68.73 29.67
N THR A 3 -20.70 68.16 30.76
CA THR A 3 -19.43 67.46 30.78
C THR A 3 -19.65 66.03 30.29
N TYR A 4 -19.04 65.65 29.17
CA TYR A 4 -19.01 64.28 28.69
C TYR A 4 -17.82 63.56 29.32
N ILE A 5 -18.11 62.51 30.10
CA ILE A 5 -17.13 61.58 30.62
C ILE A 5 -16.98 60.47 29.55
N CYS A 6 -15.80 60.42 28.86
CA CYS A 6 -15.41 59.33 28.01
C CYS A 6 -14.92 58.19 28.90
N LEU A 7 -15.67 57.09 28.97
CA LEU A 7 -15.19 55.81 29.52
C LEU A 7 -14.37 55.08 28.44
N LEU A 8 -13.07 55.04 28.67
CA LEU A 8 -12.15 54.21 27.88
C LEU A 8 -12.27 52.77 28.38
N TRP A 9 -12.89 51.86 27.56
CA TRP A 9 -12.82 50.42 27.77
C TRP A 9 -11.47 49.94 27.25
N VAL A 10 -10.55 49.61 28.17
CA VAL A 10 -9.35 48.83 27.84
C VAL A 10 -9.77 47.39 27.75
N VAL A 11 -9.95 46.91 26.52
CA VAL A 11 -10.09 45.46 26.25
C VAL A 11 -8.71 44.84 26.42
N PHE A 12 -8.45 44.26 27.56
CA PHE A 12 -7.37 43.28 27.71
C PHE A 12 -7.77 42.05 26.90
N GLY A 13 -7.29 41.96 25.66
CA GLY A 13 -7.28 40.72 24.91
C GLY A 13 -6.36 39.75 25.66
N CYS A 14 -6.93 38.84 26.41
CA CYS A 14 -6.25 37.61 26.78
C CYS A 14 -5.94 36.87 25.47
N ILE A 15 -4.74 37.04 24.97
CA ILE A 15 -4.16 36.11 24.00
C ILE A 15 -3.97 34.84 24.84
N GLY A 16 -5.03 34.00 24.85
CA GLY A 16 -4.89 32.61 25.26
C GLY A 16 -3.89 32.01 24.30
N TRP A 17 -2.73 31.69 24.75
CA TRP A 17 -1.91 30.68 24.11
C TRP A 17 -2.68 29.41 24.27
N GLU A 18 -3.44 29.05 23.23
CA GLU A 18 -3.92 27.71 23.10
C GLU A 18 -2.67 26.85 22.95
N MET A 19 -2.30 26.17 24.02
CA MET A 19 -1.38 25.04 23.94
C MET A 19 -2.05 24.00 23.05
N HIS A 20 -1.71 24.02 21.78
CA HIS A 20 -2.08 22.97 20.85
C HIS A 20 -1.41 21.71 21.38
N ALA A 21 -2.19 20.81 21.93
CA ALA A 21 -1.70 19.50 22.30
C ALA A 21 -1.34 18.77 20.99
N SER A 22 -0.08 18.86 20.60
CA SER A 22 0.48 17.98 19.58
C SER A 22 0.28 16.54 20.01
N VAL A 23 0.10 15.65 19.05
CA VAL A 23 0.06 14.20 19.34
C VAL A 23 1.38 13.85 20.03
N ASP A 24 1.32 13.43 21.28
CA ASP A 24 2.52 13.10 22.05
C ASP A 24 3.05 11.74 21.59
N VAL A 25 4.23 11.73 20.96
CA VAL A 25 4.87 10.54 20.43
C VAL A 25 6.25 10.33 21.05
N HIS A 26 6.52 9.12 21.52
CA HIS A 26 7.82 8.75 22.07
C HIS A 26 8.54 7.85 21.09
N PRO A 27 9.57 8.35 20.36
CA PRO A 27 10.32 7.59 19.41
C PRO A 27 11.35 6.69 20.09
N THR A 28 11.36 5.42 19.71
CA THR A 28 12.46 4.48 19.95
C THR A 28 13.10 4.14 18.61
N PHE A 29 14.42 4.23 18.51
CA PHE A 29 15.13 3.99 17.27
C PHE A 29 15.78 2.60 17.27
N ILE A 30 15.58 1.86 16.18
CA ILE A 30 16.07 0.50 15.99
C ILE A 30 16.93 0.47 14.73
N THR A 31 18.15 -0.04 14.87
CA THR A 31 19.17 -0.05 13.81
C THR A 31 19.84 -1.40 13.69
N THR A 32 20.84 -1.50 12.82
CA THR A 32 21.69 -2.70 12.71
C THR A 32 22.47 -3.00 13.98
N SER A 33 22.73 -2.03 14.85
CA SER A 33 23.33 -2.27 16.18
C SER A 33 22.42 -3.03 17.13
N ASP A 34 21.12 -3.00 16.89
CA ASP A 34 20.10 -3.69 17.69
C ASP A 34 19.75 -5.07 17.09
N GLY A 35 20.35 -5.44 15.93
CA GLY A 35 20.14 -6.72 15.26
C GLY A 35 19.32 -6.66 13.97
N LEU A 36 18.91 -5.48 13.51
CA LEU A 36 18.24 -5.31 12.24
C LEU A 36 19.17 -5.69 11.08
N ALA A 37 18.67 -6.37 10.05
CA ALA A 37 19.46 -6.85 8.92
C ALA A 37 20.16 -5.73 8.13
N ASN A 38 19.45 -4.60 7.94
CA ASN A 38 19.95 -3.42 7.25
C ASN A 38 19.12 -2.18 7.61
N ASN A 39 19.76 -1.00 7.68
CA ASN A 39 19.08 0.26 8.03
C ASN A 39 18.17 0.82 6.92
N SER A 40 18.20 0.27 5.72
CA SER A 40 17.23 0.62 4.66
C SER A 40 16.00 -0.29 4.76
N VAL A 41 14.96 0.17 5.46
CA VAL A 41 13.74 -0.60 5.70
C VAL A 41 12.65 -0.18 4.74
N ARG A 42 12.32 -1.07 3.80
CA ARG A 42 11.43 -0.77 2.67
C ARG A 42 10.02 -1.26 2.84
N TYR A 43 9.80 -2.20 3.74
CA TYR A 43 8.48 -2.75 4.03
C TYR A 43 8.39 -3.22 5.48
N LEU A 44 7.24 -3.00 6.09
CA LEU A 44 6.92 -3.43 7.45
C LEU A 44 5.62 -4.21 7.41
N PHE A 45 5.56 -5.30 8.15
CA PHE A 45 4.37 -6.13 8.22
C PHE A 45 4.28 -6.81 9.59
N GLN A 46 3.10 -6.82 10.21
CA GLN A 46 2.83 -7.61 11.40
C GLN A 46 2.03 -8.86 11.01
N ASP A 47 2.59 -10.04 11.29
CA ASP A 47 1.93 -11.30 11.00
C ASP A 47 0.81 -11.65 12.00
N SER A 48 0.05 -12.69 11.72
CA SER A 48 -1.07 -13.16 12.56
C SER A 48 -0.62 -13.62 13.95
N LYS A 49 0.64 -14.03 14.13
CA LYS A 49 1.24 -14.39 15.42
C LYS A 49 1.76 -13.20 16.22
N GLY A 50 1.83 -12.00 15.59
CA GLY A 50 2.29 -10.77 16.24
C GLY A 50 3.74 -10.39 15.97
N PHE A 51 4.53 -11.21 15.28
CA PHE A 51 5.88 -10.86 14.87
C PHE A 51 5.88 -9.68 13.89
N ILE A 52 6.85 -8.80 14.00
CA ILE A 52 7.08 -7.72 13.05
C ILE A 52 8.13 -8.15 12.04
N TRP A 53 7.74 -8.17 10.78
CA TRP A 53 8.61 -8.49 9.65
C TRP A 53 9.06 -7.23 8.95
N MET A 54 10.34 -7.13 8.69
CA MET A 54 11.01 -5.94 8.17
C MET A 54 11.77 -6.30 6.90
N GLY A 55 11.18 -5.93 5.77
CA GLY A 55 11.81 -6.08 4.46
C GLY A 55 12.85 -5.01 4.27
N THR A 56 14.12 -5.42 4.15
CA THR A 56 15.25 -4.49 4.01
C THR A 56 15.94 -4.60 2.65
N LEU A 57 16.92 -3.74 2.42
CA LEU A 57 17.76 -3.80 1.23
C LEU A 57 18.72 -5.00 1.25
N ASP A 58 19.05 -5.55 2.44
CA ASP A 58 19.97 -6.69 2.61
C ASP A 58 19.40 -7.76 3.55
N GLY A 59 18.27 -8.34 3.16
CA GLY A 59 17.63 -9.43 3.87
C GLY A 59 16.29 -9.04 4.49
N LEU A 60 15.76 -10.00 5.23
CA LEU A 60 14.49 -9.93 5.93
C LEU A 60 14.77 -10.11 7.42
N SER A 61 14.26 -9.22 8.26
CA SER A 61 14.29 -9.36 9.71
C SER A 61 12.91 -9.69 10.24
N ARG A 62 12.85 -10.62 11.22
CA ARG A 62 11.67 -10.88 12.06
C ARG A 62 11.97 -10.47 13.49
N TYR A 63 11.11 -9.69 14.11
CA TYR A 63 11.24 -9.18 15.46
C TYR A 63 10.11 -9.71 16.34
N ASP A 64 10.46 -10.22 17.53
CA ASP A 64 9.52 -10.82 18.49
C ASP A 64 9.16 -9.89 19.66
N GLY A 65 9.65 -8.66 19.67
CA GLY A 65 9.56 -7.72 20.78
C GLY A 65 10.85 -7.58 21.58
N HIS A 66 11.80 -8.52 21.43
CA HIS A 66 13.07 -8.54 22.16
C HIS A 66 14.29 -8.81 21.28
N SER A 67 14.16 -9.70 20.31
CA SER A 67 15.27 -10.16 19.49
C SER A 67 14.93 -10.20 18.00
N PHE A 68 15.98 -10.19 17.18
CA PHE A 68 15.87 -10.27 15.73
C PHE A 68 16.34 -11.63 15.21
N VAL A 69 15.57 -12.18 14.28
CA VAL A 69 15.98 -13.27 13.40
C VAL A 69 16.13 -12.71 12.00
N THR A 70 17.31 -12.90 11.40
CA THR A 70 17.63 -12.42 10.05
C THR A 70 17.63 -13.56 9.06
N PHE A 71 16.93 -13.39 7.94
CA PHE A 71 16.90 -14.32 6.82
C PHE A 71 17.59 -13.68 5.61
N ARG A 72 18.48 -14.44 4.97
CA ARG A 72 19.18 -14.06 3.74
C ARG A 72 19.08 -15.18 2.72
N PRO A 73 19.27 -14.87 1.42
CA PRO A 73 19.37 -15.90 0.39
C PRO A 73 20.55 -16.82 0.69
N GLU A 74 20.34 -18.13 0.58
CA GLU A 74 21.39 -19.13 0.68
C GLU A 74 21.80 -19.59 -0.72
N SER A 75 23.12 -19.62 -0.98
CA SER A 75 23.64 -19.99 -2.28
C SER A 75 23.32 -21.45 -2.57
N GLY A 76 22.61 -21.71 -3.70
CA GLY A 76 22.19 -23.04 -4.12
C GLY A 76 20.91 -23.56 -3.46
N ASP A 77 20.39 -22.89 -2.43
CA ASP A 77 19.12 -23.26 -1.82
C ASP A 77 17.94 -22.60 -2.54
N LYS A 78 17.03 -23.42 -3.04
CA LYS A 78 15.81 -22.99 -3.71
C LYS A 78 14.66 -22.68 -2.73
N ILE A 79 14.80 -23.09 -1.46
CA ILE A 79 13.78 -23.00 -0.41
C ILE A 79 14.16 -21.94 0.64
N SER A 80 14.92 -20.94 0.28
CA SER A 80 15.30 -19.79 1.12
C SER A 80 14.68 -18.50 0.60
N LEU A 81 15.03 -17.37 1.19
CA LEU A 81 14.68 -16.07 0.67
C LEU A 81 15.24 -15.91 -0.76
N ALA A 82 14.43 -15.44 -1.70
CA ALA A 82 14.79 -15.43 -3.13
C ALA A 82 15.88 -14.42 -3.49
N ASN A 83 15.91 -13.28 -2.79
CA ASN A 83 16.92 -12.24 -2.96
C ASN A 83 17.02 -11.37 -1.71
N HIS A 84 18.14 -10.67 -1.53
CA HIS A 84 18.40 -9.81 -0.38
C HIS A 84 17.41 -8.63 -0.26
N HIS A 85 17.01 -8.03 -1.38
CA HIS A 85 16.16 -6.86 -1.40
C HIS A 85 14.67 -7.24 -1.34
N VAL A 86 14.06 -7.16 -0.17
CA VAL A 86 12.63 -7.46 0.05
C VAL A 86 11.80 -6.19 -0.17
N LYS A 87 10.83 -6.25 -1.10
CA LYS A 87 9.99 -5.13 -1.52
C LYS A 87 8.59 -5.15 -0.93
N LYS A 88 8.03 -6.33 -0.69
CA LYS A 88 6.66 -6.50 -0.21
C LYS A 88 6.54 -7.78 0.59
N ILE A 89 5.69 -7.74 1.61
CA ILE A 89 5.33 -8.87 2.47
C ILE A 89 3.80 -8.92 2.55
N GLN A 90 3.24 -10.11 2.44
CA GLN A 90 1.80 -10.33 2.55
C GLN A 90 1.55 -11.70 3.18
N GLU A 91 0.63 -11.78 4.14
CA GLU A 91 0.14 -13.03 4.72
C GLU A 91 -1.16 -13.42 4.02
N ASP A 92 -1.32 -14.73 3.72
CA ASP A 92 -2.58 -15.29 3.28
C ASP A 92 -3.36 -15.91 4.45
N ARG A 93 -4.62 -16.22 4.24
CA ARG A 93 -5.51 -16.82 5.27
C ARG A 93 -5.09 -18.21 5.75
N ASN A 94 -4.20 -18.88 5.00
CA ASN A 94 -3.68 -20.20 5.37
C ASN A 94 -2.44 -20.11 6.26
N GLY A 95 -1.96 -18.89 6.55
CA GLY A 95 -0.78 -18.63 7.40
C GLY A 95 0.54 -18.76 6.64
N PHE A 96 0.55 -18.53 5.32
CA PHE A 96 1.79 -18.38 4.56
C PHE A 96 2.12 -16.92 4.36
N LEU A 97 3.40 -16.59 4.53
CA LEU A 97 3.94 -15.29 4.18
C LEU A 97 4.56 -15.34 2.79
N TRP A 98 4.17 -14.40 1.95
CA TRP A 98 4.67 -14.22 0.60
C TRP A 98 5.56 -13.00 0.55
N PHE A 99 6.82 -13.20 0.14
CA PHE A 99 7.81 -12.14 0.00
C PHE A 99 8.10 -11.87 -1.46
N ILE A 100 7.91 -10.64 -1.90
CA ILE A 100 8.33 -10.18 -3.22
C ILE A 100 9.68 -9.50 -3.07
N THR A 101 10.70 -10.02 -3.77
CA THR A 101 12.06 -9.48 -3.75
C THR A 101 12.43 -8.87 -5.10
N ALA A 102 13.46 -8.00 -5.16
CA ALA A 102 14.04 -7.58 -6.42
C ALA A 102 14.92 -8.72 -6.97
N PRO A 103 14.99 -8.95 -8.31
CA PRO A 103 14.23 -8.33 -9.39
C PRO A 103 12.87 -9.00 -9.68
N GLU A 104 11.96 -9.11 -8.72
CA GLU A 104 10.60 -9.69 -8.88
C GLU A 104 10.56 -11.22 -8.71
N LEU A 105 11.35 -11.73 -7.81
CA LEU A 105 11.29 -13.11 -7.37
C LEU A 105 10.41 -13.23 -6.12
N MET A 106 9.83 -14.41 -5.93
CA MET A 106 8.93 -14.67 -4.81
C MET A 106 9.45 -15.79 -3.94
N SER A 107 9.25 -15.65 -2.62
CA SER A 107 9.47 -16.70 -1.62
C SER A 107 8.22 -16.87 -0.79
N CYS A 108 8.03 -18.07 -0.26
CA CYS A 108 6.93 -18.42 0.61
C CYS A 108 7.48 -18.98 1.93
N TYR A 109 6.87 -18.58 3.05
CA TYR A 109 7.23 -18.99 4.39
C TYR A 109 6.00 -19.50 5.13
N ASP A 110 6.10 -20.68 5.69
CA ASP A 110 5.04 -21.29 6.49
C ASP A 110 5.18 -20.85 7.95
N LEU A 111 4.26 -20.00 8.41
CA LEU A 111 4.24 -19.53 9.79
C LEU A 111 4.01 -20.66 10.79
N LYS A 112 3.29 -21.72 10.40
CA LYS A 112 2.98 -22.83 11.31
C LYS A 112 4.23 -23.68 11.60
N HIS A 113 5.02 -23.97 10.57
CA HIS A 113 6.21 -24.80 10.66
C HIS A 113 7.53 -24.02 10.80
N ASP A 114 7.45 -22.68 10.79
CA ASP A 114 8.57 -21.75 10.98
C ASP A 114 9.71 -21.97 9.95
N CYS A 115 9.35 -22.15 8.66
CA CYS A 115 10.32 -22.43 7.59
C CYS A 115 9.86 -21.91 6.22
N PHE A 116 10.84 -21.67 5.34
CA PHE A 116 10.55 -21.44 3.92
C PHE A 116 10.03 -22.73 3.27
N VAL A 117 9.16 -22.58 2.28
CA VAL A 117 8.53 -23.70 1.57
C VAL A 117 8.65 -23.54 0.06
N ASP A 118 8.77 -24.68 -0.64
CA ASP A 118 8.70 -24.72 -2.10
C ASP A 118 7.24 -24.71 -2.56
N PHE A 119 6.77 -23.57 -3.02
CA PHE A 119 5.44 -23.41 -3.59
C PHE A 119 5.35 -23.81 -5.07
N THR A 120 6.46 -24.15 -5.71
CA THR A 120 6.48 -24.55 -7.13
C THR A 120 6.16 -26.03 -7.31
N GLY A 121 6.42 -26.84 -6.29
CA GLY A 121 6.12 -28.27 -6.24
C GLY A 121 6.97 -29.16 -7.15
N CYS A 122 7.89 -28.59 -7.94
CA CYS A 122 8.62 -29.31 -8.99
C CYS A 122 10.09 -28.96 -9.11
N GLY A 123 10.63 -28.14 -8.21
CA GLY A 123 12.02 -27.69 -8.32
C GLY A 123 12.32 -26.85 -9.58
N GLU A 124 11.30 -26.31 -10.21
CA GLU A 124 11.45 -25.39 -11.34
C GLU A 124 12.24 -24.15 -10.93
N TYR A 125 12.94 -23.55 -11.90
CA TYR A 125 13.56 -22.26 -11.71
C TYR A 125 12.53 -21.25 -11.25
N ARG A 126 12.87 -20.39 -10.26
CA ARG A 126 12.03 -19.31 -9.79
C ARG A 126 11.72 -18.38 -10.97
N ARG A 127 10.49 -18.45 -11.47
CA ARG A 127 10.01 -17.47 -12.44
C ARG A 127 9.70 -16.16 -11.73
N PRO A 128 9.89 -15.00 -12.38
CA PRO A 128 9.47 -13.74 -11.80
C PRO A 128 7.95 -13.71 -11.64
N TYR A 129 7.50 -13.36 -10.41
CA TYR A 129 6.12 -13.02 -10.08
C TYR A 129 6.18 -11.81 -9.15
N ASN A 130 5.35 -10.79 -9.45
CA ASN A 130 5.31 -9.56 -8.67
C ASN A 130 3.90 -9.15 -8.24
N LYS A 131 2.93 -9.94 -8.64
CA LYS A 131 1.52 -9.75 -8.29
C LYS A 131 0.98 -11.02 -7.65
N ILE A 132 0.06 -10.84 -6.70
CA ILE A 132 -0.57 -11.92 -5.94
C ILE A 132 -2.04 -11.58 -5.73
N LEU A 133 -2.90 -12.57 -5.93
CA LEU A 133 -4.32 -12.57 -5.60
C LEU A 133 -4.63 -13.80 -4.75
N GLU A 134 -5.23 -13.59 -3.59
CA GLU A 134 -5.85 -14.64 -2.80
C GLU A 134 -7.33 -14.70 -3.14
N THR A 135 -7.81 -15.88 -3.53
CA THR A 135 -9.22 -16.08 -3.89
C THR A 135 -10.11 -16.27 -2.66
N ALA A 136 -11.42 -16.15 -2.86
CA ALA A 136 -12.40 -16.38 -1.81
C ALA A 136 -12.30 -17.77 -1.16
N VAL A 137 -11.82 -18.78 -1.91
CA VAL A 137 -11.59 -20.16 -1.41
C VAL A 137 -10.20 -20.37 -0.80
N GLY A 138 -9.32 -19.38 -0.85
CA GLY A 138 -7.96 -19.42 -0.29
C GLY A 138 -6.88 -19.92 -1.24
N ASP A 139 -7.19 -20.13 -2.52
CA ASP A 139 -6.18 -20.39 -3.53
C ASP A 139 -5.38 -19.12 -3.84
N ILE A 140 -4.10 -19.27 -4.15
CA ILE A 140 -3.21 -18.16 -4.47
C ILE A 140 -2.93 -18.15 -5.97
N TRP A 141 -3.12 -16.98 -6.58
CA TRP A 141 -2.72 -16.70 -7.95
C TRP A 141 -1.56 -15.75 -7.99
N LEU A 142 -0.49 -16.13 -8.67
CA LEU A 142 0.70 -15.33 -8.90
C LEU A 142 0.80 -15.02 -10.38
N TRP A 143 1.19 -13.79 -10.74
CA TRP A 143 1.42 -13.47 -12.15
C TRP A 143 2.48 -12.39 -12.36
N HIS A 144 2.93 -12.33 -13.58
CA HIS A 144 3.87 -11.33 -14.08
C HIS A 144 3.65 -11.11 -15.58
N HIS A 145 3.95 -9.91 -16.04
CA HIS A 145 3.72 -9.52 -17.43
C HIS A 145 4.59 -10.26 -18.48
N GLN A 146 5.55 -11.09 -18.05
CA GLN A 146 6.43 -11.86 -18.94
C GLN A 146 6.46 -13.37 -18.62
N SER A 147 5.84 -13.80 -17.52
CA SER A 147 6.02 -15.16 -17.00
C SER A 147 4.73 -15.98 -16.99
N GLY A 148 3.62 -15.43 -17.46
CA GLY A 148 2.32 -16.03 -17.33
C GLY A 148 1.77 -15.89 -15.91
N CYS A 149 0.93 -16.84 -15.51
CA CYS A 149 0.42 -16.92 -14.15
C CYS A 149 0.48 -18.36 -13.61
N ARG A 150 0.39 -18.46 -12.28
CA ARG A 150 0.42 -19.71 -11.54
C ARG A 150 -0.70 -19.74 -10.51
N LYS A 151 -1.49 -20.79 -10.51
CA LYS A 151 -2.42 -21.10 -9.44
C LYS A 151 -1.72 -22.02 -8.43
N ILE A 152 -1.84 -21.71 -7.15
CA ILE A 152 -1.38 -22.54 -6.03
C ILE A 152 -2.60 -22.89 -5.20
N VAL A 153 -2.85 -24.17 -5.03
CA VAL A 153 -3.94 -24.68 -4.19
C VAL A 153 -3.40 -24.87 -2.79
N CYS A 154 -3.96 -24.13 -1.85
CA CYS A 154 -3.61 -24.17 -0.43
C CYS A 154 -4.76 -24.80 0.36
N LYS A 155 -4.57 -26.03 0.81
CA LYS A 155 -5.54 -26.72 1.67
C LYS A 155 -4.76 -27.56 2.67
N ASP A 156 -4.73 -27.12 3.94
CA ASP A 156 -3.89 -27.72 4.98
C ASP A 156 -2.39 -27.81 4.62
N GLY A 157 -1.91 -26.83 3.83
CA GLY A 157 -0.57 -26.75 3.26
C GLY A 157 -0.61 -26.38 1.78
N ILE A 158 0.55 -26.33 1.11
CA ILE A 158 0.64 -26.21 -0.34
C ILE A 158 0.49 -27.59 -0.97
N HIS A 159 -0.65 -27.86 -1.62
CA HIS A 159 -0.94 -29.18 -2.19
C HIS A 159 -0.54 -29.34 -3.62
N SER A 160 -0.77 -28.31 -4.44
CA SER A 160 -0.46 -28.40 -5.86
C SER A 160 -0.29 -27.02 -6.47
N SER A 161 0.42 -26.96 -7.57
CA SER A 161 0.52 -25.74 -8.37
C SER A 161 0.35 -26.03 -9.86
N VAL A 162 -0.33 -25.11 -10.55
CA VAL A 162 -0.60 -25.21 -11.98
C VAL A 162 -0.16 -23.92 -12.65
N SER A 163 0.75 -24.02 -13.61
CA SER A 163 1.17 -22.89 -14.43
C SER A 163 0.27 -22.71 -15.64
N PHE A 164 0.02 -21.44 -15.98
CA PHE A 164 -0.67 -21.01 -17.20
C PHE A 164 0.31 -20.14 -17.99
N THR A 165 0.83 -20.71 -19.06
CA THR A 165 1.87 -20.08 -19.89
C THR A 165 1.63 -20.40 -21.37
N LYS A 166 2.35 -19.68 -22.25
CA LYS A 166 2.37 -19.96 -23.67
C LYS A 166 3.03 -21.31 -23.96
N GLU A 167 4.09 -21.65 -23.25
CA GLU A 167 4.89 -22.87 -23.46
C GLU A 167 4.08 -24.15 -23.19
N ASN A 168 3.16 -24.11 -22.23
CA ASN A 168 2.29 -25.27 -21.93
C ASN A 168 0.95 -25.23 -22.66
N GLY A 169 0.79 -24.27 -23.58
CA GLY A 169 -0.40 -24.15 -24.44
C GLY A 169 -1.67 -23.65 -23.75
N LYS A 170 -1.57 -23.25 -22.47
CA LYS A 170 -2.73 -22.74 -21.71
C LYS A 170 -3.03 -21.26 -21.96
N LEU A 171 -2.04 -20.48 -22.38
CA LEU A 171 -2.21 -19.08 -22.76
C LEU A 171 -1.67 -18.84 -24.16
N SER A 172 -2.21 -17.84 -24.87
CA SER A 172 -1.68 -17.36 -26.15
C SER A 172 -0.39 -16.54 -25.96
N THR A 173 -0.18 -15.98 -24.76
CA THR A 173 0.98 -15.16 -24.41
C THR A 173 1.32 -15.29 -22.93
N ASN A 174 2.59 -15.07 -22.56
CA ASN A 174 3.00 -14.93 -21.17
C ASN A 174 2.74 -13.53 -20.58
N ALA A 175 2.31 -12.59 -21.40
CA ALA A 175 2.03 -11.23 -20.98
C ALA A 175 0.67 -11.15 -20.26
N VAL A 176 0.66 -11.50 -18.97
CA VAL A 176 -0.52 -11.42 -18.10
C VAL A 176 -0.55 -10.05 -17.44
N ASN A 177 -1.57 -9.26 -17.73
CA ASN A 177 -1.75 -7.92 -17.21
C ASN A 177 -2.43 -7.94 -15.83
N SER A 178 -3.49 -8.74 -15.67
CA SER A 178 -4.17 -8.92 -14.38
C SER A 178 -4.85 -10.29 -14.27
N VAL A 179 -5.02 -10.72 -13.03
CA VAL A 179 -5.88 -11.87 -12.65
C VAL A 179 -6.95 -11.31 -11.71
N TYR A 180 -8.19 -11.66 -11.95
CA TYR A 180 -9.35 -11.16 -11.23
C TYR A 180 -10.33 -12.27 -10.89
N GLU A 181 -10.82 -12.29 -9.65
CA GLU A 181 -11.91 -13.16 -9.21
C GLU A 181 -13.22 -12.36 -9.22
N ASP A 182 -14.24 -12.85 -9.92
CA ASP A 182 -15.54 -12.20 -9.94
C ASP A 182 -16.42 -12.61 -8.74
N GLU A 183 -17.59 -11.98 -8.62
CA GLU A 183 -18.54 -12.23 -7.52
C GLU A 183 -19.08 -13.67 -7.47
N GLN A 184 -18.87 -14.47 -8.51
CA GLN A 184 -19.24 -15.88 -8.59
C GLN A 184 -18.05 -16.83 -8.35
N GLY A 185 -16.87 -16.30 -8.02
CA GLY A 185 -15.64 -17.09 -7.82
C GLY A 185 -14.97 -17.53 -9.11
N VAL A 186 -15.40 -17.00 -10.26
CA VAL A 186 -14.76 -17.30 -11.54
C VAL A 186 -13.50 -16.45 -11.69
N ILE A 187 -12.41 -17.10 -12.09
CA ILE A 187 -11.14 -16.42 -12.31
C ILE A 187 -11.02 -15.99 -13.77
N TRP A 188 -10.66 -14.73 -13.93
CA TRP A 188 -10.41 -14.08 -15.21
C TRP A 188 -8.96 -13.72 -15.35
N ILE A 189 -8.31 -14.19 -16.44
CA ILE A 189 -6.93 -13.85 -16.76
C ILE A 189 -6.95 -12.89 -17.94
N CYS A 190 -6.62 -11.63 -17.66
CA CYS A 190 -6.49 -10.56 -18.64
C CYS A 190 -5.07 -10.58 -19.21
N THR A 191 -4.95 -10.77 -20.52
CA THR A 191 -3.65 -10.86 -21.18
C THR A 191 -3.50 -9.82 -22.29
N GLN A 192 -2.28 -9.65 -22.77
CA GLN A 192 -2.01 -8.82 -23.92
C GLN A 192 -2.65 -9.39 -25.22
N LEU A 193 -2.88 -10.69 -25.27
CA LEU A 193 -3.50 -11.40 -26.42
C LEU A 193 -4.71 -12.22 -25.94
N GLY A 194 -5.81 -11.52 -25.63
CA GLY A 194 -7.06 -12.17 -25.27
C GLY A 194 -7.40 -12.25 -23.80
N LEU A 195 -8.55 -12.85 -23.52
CA LEU A 195 -9.16 -13.01 -22.23
C LEU A 195 -9.46 -14.49 -21.98
N PHE A 196 -9.08 -14.99 -20.80
CA PHE A 196 -9.29 -16.37 -20.38
C PHE A 196 -10.18 -16.42 -19.15
N GLN A 197 -11.02 -17.42 -19.08
CA GLN A 197 -11.87 -17.76 -17.95
C GLN A 197 -11.41 -19.10 -17.36
N VAL A 198 -11.27 -19.16 -16.04
CA VAL A 198 -10.94 -20.39 -15.31
C VAL A 198 -12.07 -20.69 -14.33
N THR A 199 -12.63 -21.89 -14.44
CA THR A 199 -13.67 -22.44 -13.57
C THR A 199 -13.17 -23.74 -12.93
N GLU A 200 -13.95 -24.33 -12.05
CA GLU A 200 -13.66 -25.66 -11.49
C GLU A 200 -13.60 -26.75 -12.59
N GLU A 201 -14.38 -26.58 -13.65
CA GLU A 201 -14.46 -27.52 -14.78
C GLU A 201 -13.28 -27.41 -15.75
N GLY A 202 -12.50 -26.31 -15.69
CA GLY A 202 -11.37 -26.09 -16.57
C GLY A 202 -11.12 -24.63 -16.93
N TYR A 203 -10.36 -24.41 -18.00
CA TYR A 203 -10.10 -23.06 -18.52
C TYR A 203 -10.59 -22.93 -19.97
N THR A 204 -11.05 -21.73 -20.31
CA THR A 204 -11.54 -21.43 -21.66
C THR A 204 -11.03 -20.08 -22.10
N GLN A 205 -10.51 -19.99 -23.33
CA GLN A 205 -10.26 -18.71 -23.97
C GLN A 205 -11.60 -18.11 -24.42
N VAL A 206 -11.95 -16.94 -23.88
CA VAL A 206 -13.22 -16.27 -24.15
C VAL A 206 -13.11 -15.36 -25.37
N VAL A 207 -11.97 -14.67 -25.52
CA VAL A 207 -11.67 -13.79 -26.65
C VAL A 207 -10.32 -14.15 -27.22
N GLN A 208 -10.26 -14.36 -28.54
CA GLN A 208 -9.03 -14.69 -29.25
C GLN A 208 -8.33 -13.43 -29.79
N ASP A 209 -7.07 -13.33 -29.52
CA ASP A 209 -5.93 -12.74 -30.26
C ASP A 209 -5.98 -11.27 -30.75
N SER A 210 -7.03 -10.50 -30.53
CA SER A 210 -7.09 -9.15 -31.09
C SER A 210 -7.15 -8.01 -30.08
N LEU A 211 -7.45 -8.30 -28.83
CA LEU A 211 -7.63 -7.29 -27.80
C LEU A 211 -6.69 -7.53 -26.60
N SER A 212 -6.02 -6.48 -26.15
CA SER A 212 -5.23 -6.48 -24.93
C SER A 212 -6.09 -6.05 -23.75
N PHE A 213 -6.43 -6.98 -22.87
CA PHE A 213 -7.20 -6.72 -21.66
C PHE A 213 -6.25 -6.33 -20.53
N VAL A 214 -6.55 -5.22 -19.81
CA VAL A 214 -5.69 -4.70 -18.74
C VAL A 214 -6.31 -4.83 -17.35
N GLY A 215 -7.63 -4.95 -17.24
CA GLY A 215 -8.30 -5.10 -15.96
C GLY A 215 -9.74 -5.55 -16.07
N ALA A 216 -10.31 -5.90 -14.93
CA ALA A 216 -11.71 -6.32 -14.77
C ALA A 216 -12.32 -5.75 -13.49
N MET A 217 -13.65 -5.61 -13.46
CA MET A 217 -14.43 -5.16 -12.33
C MET A 217 -15.82 -5.80 -12.34
N SER A 218 -16.26 -6.35 -11.21
CA SER A 218 -17.61 -6.89 -11.06
C SER A 218 -18.57 -5.89 -10.42
N PHE A 219 -19.81 -5.89 -10.88
CA PHE A 219 -20.89 -5.12 -10.29
C PHE A 219 -22.23 -5.80 -10.50
N ARG A 220 -22.95 -6.14 -9.42
CA ARG A 220 -24.29 -6.77 -9.42
C ARG A 220 -24.36 -7.97 -10.40
N HIS A 221 -23.45 -8.93 -10.20
CA HIS A 221 -23.35 -10.14 -11.04
C HIS A 221 -22.99 -9.93 -12.52
N LYS A 222 -22.61 -8.70 -12.89
CA LYS A 222 -22.04 -8.37 -14.19
C LYS A 222 -20.56 -8.17 -14.06
N ILE A 223 -19.81 -8.54 -15.08
CA ILE A 223 -18.38 -8.26 -15.14
C ILE A 223 -18.07 -7.37 -16.33
N PHE A 224 -17.25 -6.38 -16.07
CA PHE A 224 -16.73 -5.43 -17.05
C PHE A 224 -15.23 -5.62 -17.19
N PHE A 225 -14.75 -5.50 -18.40
CA PHE A 225 -13.32 -5.58 -18.75
C PHE A 225 -12.91 -4.30 -19.44
N VAL A 226 -11.69 -3.85 -19.17
CA VAL A 226 -11.10 -2.72 -19.87
C VAL A 226 -9.90 -3.17 -20.70
N THR A 227 -9.81 -2.64 -21.91
CA THR A 227 -8.74 -2.94 -22.87
C THR A 227 -7.73 -1.80 -22.96
N SER A 228 -6.54 -2.11 -23.47
CA SER A 228 -5.45 -1.12 -23.59
C SER A 228 -5.78 0.03 -24.57
N ASP A 229 -6.73 -0.17 -25.50
CA ASP A 229 -7.24 0.88 -26.37
C ASP A 229 -8.39 1.72 -25.77
N GLY A 230 -8.67 1.50 -24.46
CA GLY A 230 -9.68 2.23 -23.71
C GLY A 230 -11.09 1.67 -23.83
N GLY A 231 -11.31 0.55 -24.53
CA GLY A 231 -12.63 -0.08 -24.63
C GLY A 231 -13.07 -0.67 -23.29
N ILE A 232 -14.30 -0.39 -22.86
CA ILE A 232 -14.94 -1.02 -21.70
C ILE A 232 -16.00 -1.98 -22.23
N TYR A 233 -15.83 -3.27 -21.92
CA TYR A 233 -16.68 -4.35 -22.39
C TYR A 233 -17.45 -4.98 -21.25
N GLU A 234 -18.74 -5.22 -21.43
CA GLU A 234 -19.57 -6.02 -20.53
C GLU A 234 -19.67 -7.44 -21.03
N LYS A 235 -19.51 -8.41 -20.15
CA LYS A 235 -19.79 -9.82 -20.47
C LYS A 235 -21.29 -10.09 -20.34
N SER A 236 -21.87 -10.56 -21.42
CA SER A 236 -23.22 -11.11 -21.45
C SER A 236 -23.21 -12.63 -21.24
N SER A 237 -24.39 -13.24 -21.19
CA SER A 237 -24.53 -14.69 -21.14
C SER A 237 -23.79 -15.36 -22.32
N GLY A 238 -23.01 -16.39 -22.04
CA GLY A 238 -22.17 -17.05 -23.04
C GLY A 238 -20.77 -16.44 -23.17
N LYS A 239 -20.16 -16.54 -24.36
CA LYS A 239 -18.80 -16.03 -24.63
C LYS A 239 -18.76 -14.58 -25.14
N ASN A 240 -19.89 -13.95 -25.35
CA ASN A 240 -19.95 -12.65 -26.02
C ASN A 240 -19.59 -11.51 -25.07
N LEU A 241 -18.74 -10.61 -25.55
CA LEU A 241 -18.41 -9.32 -24.95
C LEU A 241 -19.03 -8.20 -25.78
N PHE A 242 -19.65 -7.24 -25.14
CA PHE A 242 -20.24 -6.08 -25.78
C PHE A 242 -19.48 -4.83 -25.35
N LEU A 243 -18.99 -4.07 -26.33
CA LEU A 243 -18.42 -2.77 -26.08
C LEU A 243 -19.51 -1.83 -25.52
N THR A 244 -19.31 -1.37 -24.31
CA THR A 244 -20.29 -0.56 -23.57
C THR A 244 -19.92 0.91 -23.57
N ALA A 245 -18.63 1.21 -23.45
CA ALA A 245 -18.07 2.56 -23.46
C ALA A 245 -16.63 2.53 -23.97
N ARG A 246 -16.08 3.70 -24.27
CA ARG A 246 -14.67 3.85 -24.61
C ARG A 246 -14.10 5.06 -23.89
N LEU A 247 -13.02 4.85 -23.15
CA LEU A 247 -12.22 5.91 -22.55
C LEU A 247 -11.56 6.75 -23.67
N PRO A 248 -11.40 8.05 -23.46
CA PRO A 248 -10.84 8.93 -24.50
C PRO A 248 -9.33 8.74 -24.74
N TRP A 249 -8.66 7.86 -23.97
CA TRP A 249 -7.23 7.57 -24.11
C TRP A 249 -6.94 6.09 -24.14
N LYS A 250 -5.71 5.74 -24.52
CA LYS A 250 -5.20 4.36 -24.49
C LYS A 250 -4.59 4.07 -23.12
N LEU A 251 -4.94 2.92 -22.55
CA LEU A 251 -4.33 2.40 -21.34
C LEU A 251 -3.08 1.59 -21.71
N SER A 252 -1.95 1.92 -21.12
CA SER A 252 -0.75 1.11 -21.27
C SER A 252 -0.72 0.01 -20.22
N ALA A 253 -0.39 -1.21 -20.61
CA ALA A 253 -0.19 -2.32 -19.66
C ALA A 253 0.96 -2.06 -18.66
N PHE A 254 1.87 -1.16 -18.99
CA PHE A 254 3.02 -0.78 -18.17
C PHE A 254 2.78 0.47 -17.32
N ASN A 255 1.86 1.34 -17.73
CA ASN A 255 1.40 2.43 -16.88
C ASN A 255 0.19 1.88 -16.11
N THR A 256 0.39 1.47 -14.88
CA THR A 256 -0.69 1.12 -13.98
C THR A 256 -1.52 2.38 -13.72
N TYR A 257 -2.47 2.62 -14.60
CA TYR A 257 -3.54 3.57 -14.32
C TYR A 257 -4.30 3.00 -13.15
N GLU A 258 -4.21 3.68 -12.03
CA GLU A 258 -4.96 3.26 -10.88
C GLU A 258 -6.43 3.46 -11.20
N SER A 259 -7.15 2.37 -11.13
CA SER A 259 -8.59 2.40 -11.19
C SER A 259 -9.16 1.86 -9.90
N CYS A 260 -10.28 2.40 -9.48
CA CYS A 260 -10.94 1.96 -8.26
C CYS A 260 -12.45 1.94 -8.42
N ARG A 261 -13.09 1.19 -7.55
CA ARG A 261 -14.53 1.24 -7.39
C ARG A 261 -14.89 2.31 -6.36
N LEU A 262 -15.67 3.29 -6.78
CA LEU A 262 -16.31 4.25 -5.88
C LEU A 262 -17.83 4.00 -5.94
N GLN A 263 -18.39 3.37 -4.92
CA GLN A 263 -19.80 2.99 -4.88
C GLN A 263 -20.21 2.10 -6.09
N ASN A 264 -20.95 2.66 -7.05
CA ASN A 264 -21.45 1.98 -8.25
C ASN A 264 -20.66 2.32 -9.51
N ASP A 265 -19.58 3.07 -9.36
CA ASP A 265 -18.81 3.60 -10.47
C ASP A 265 -17.39 2.99 -10.50
N TRP A 266 -16.86 2.85 -11.69
CA TRP A 266 -15.46 2.52 -11.94
C TRP A 266 -14.72 3.78 -12.35
N VAL A 267 -13.83 4.27 -11.50
CA VAL A 267 -13.09 5.51 -11.71
C VAL A 267 -11.69 5.17 -12.21
N PHE A 268 -11.28 5.88 -13.25
CA PHE A 268 -9.95 5.79 -13.84
C PHE A 268 -9.26 7.14 -13.68
N PHE A 269 -8.10 7.13 -13.04
CA PHE A 269 -7.26 8.31 -12.88
C PHE A 269 -6.14 8.30 -13.92
N THR A 270 -5.94 9.40 -14.60
CA THR A 270 -4.94 9.54 -15.65
C THR A 270 -4.13 10.82 -15.48
N PRO A 271 -3.00 10.99 -16.19
CA PRO A 271 -2.26 12.25 -16.17
C PRO A 271 -3.08 13.47 -16.63
N GLU A 272 -4.19 13.26 -17.33
CA GLU A 272 -5.06 14.31 -17.85
C GLU A 272 -6.23 14.63 -16.92
N GLY A 273 -6.58 13.72 -16.01
CA GLY A 273 -7.68 13.85 -15.05
C GLY A 273 -8.35 12.51 -14.75
N GLY A 274 -9.41 12.53 -13.95
CA GLY A 274 -10.22 11.37 -13.62
C GLY A 274 -11.39 11.19 -14.57
N GLU A 275 -11.67 9.94 -14.97
CA GLU A 275 -12.87 9.58 -15.71
C GLU A 275 -13.67 8.55 -14.96
N VAL A 276 -14.97 8.74 -14.94
CA VAL A 276 -15.91 7.91 -14.21
C VAL A 276 -16.75 7.11 -15.19
N PHE A 277 -16.66 5.78 -15.09
CA PHE A 277 -17.58 4.88 -15.78
C PHE A 277 -18.69 4.43 -14.81
N SER A 278 -19.93 4.89 -15.04
CA SER A 278 -21.07 4.39 -14.29
C SER A 278 -21.43 2.98 -14.74
N MET A 279 -21.18 2.01 -13.87
CA MET A 279 -21.48 0.60 -14.16
C MET A 279 -23.00 0.34 -14.19
N SER A 280 -23.79 1.17 -13.49
CA SER A 280 -25.26 1.08 -13.50
C SER A 280 -25.87 1.64 -14.78
N GLU A 281 -25.38 2.79 -15.25
CA GLU A 281 -25.87 3.47 -16.45
C GLU A 281 -25.13 3.05 -17.73
N LYS A 282 -23.99 2.34 -17.57
CA LYS A 282 -23.13 1.84 -18.65
C LYS A 282 -22.60 2.93 -19.58
N ARG A 283 -22.26 4.08 -19.01
CA ARG A 283 -21.72 5.23 -19.75
C ARG A 283 -20.65 5.95 -18.96
N LEU A 284 -19.83 6.72 -19.66
CA LEU A 284 -18.89 7.65 -19.04
C LEU A 284 -19.65 8.86 -18.52
N ILE A 285 -19.26 9.32 -17.33
CA ILE A 285 -19.80 10.49 -16.64
C ILE A 285 -18.60 11.37 -16.26
N HIS A 286 -18.71 12.67 -16.55
CA HIS A 286 -17.74 13.63 -16.03
C HIS A 286 -18.12 14.01 -14.60
N ASP A 287 -17.22 13.78 -13.65
CA ASP A 287 -17.35 14.22 -12.25
C ASP A 287 -16.19 15.17 -11.93
N SER A 288 -16.49 16.46 -11.94
CA SER A 288 -15.48 17.50 -11.71
C SER A 288 -14.83 17.44 -10.32
N SER A 289 -15.46 16.77 -9.33
CA SER A 289 -14.85 16.53 -8.02
C SER A 289 -13.73 15.51 -8.07
N LEU A 290 -13.69 14.67 -9.11
CA LEU A 290 -12.70 13.64 -9.35
C LEU A 290 -11.76 13.98 -10.51
N ASP A 291 -11.75 15.23 -10.98
CA ASP A 291 -10.79 15.71 -11.99
C ASP A 291 -9.41 15.91 -11.37
N ILE A 292 -8.83 14.80 -10.95
CA ILE A 292 -7.54 14.73 -10.27
C ILE A 292 -6.55 14.08 -11.22
N ARG A 293 -5.48 14.81 -11.56
CA ARG A 293 -4.40 14.27 -12.39
C ARG A 293 -3.64 13.18 -11.64
N LEU A 294 -3.48 12.04 -12.28
CA LEU A 294 -2.76 10.92 -11.72
C LEU A 294 -1.25 11.19 -11.74
N GLY A 295 -0.62 11.01 -10.57
CA GLY A 295 0.82 10.79 -10.45
C GLY A 295 1.08 9.38 -9.92
N LYS A 296 1.11 9.25 -8.59
CA LYS A 296 1.16 7.97 -7.89
C LYS A 296 -0.11 7.83 -7.05
N CYS A 297 -0.66 6.63 -7.02
CA CYS A 297 -1.82 6.30 -6.22
C CYS A 297 -1.42 5.28 -5.15
N GLU A 298 -1.73 5.59 -3.92
CA GLU A 298 -1.55 4.72 -2.76
C GLU A 298 -2.92 4.44 -2.14
N LYS A 299 -3.05 3.28 -1.51
CA LYS A 299 -4.22 2.92 -0.70
C LYS A 299 -3.82 2.86 0.76
N ASP A 300 -4.61 3.49 1.62
CA ASP A 300 -4.43 3.32 3.05
C ASP A 300 -5.03 1.97 3.53
N ASN A 301 -4.90 1.70 4.82
CA ASN A 301 -5.41 0.48 5.45
C ASN A 301 -6.95 0.35 5.45
N LEU A 302 -7.68 1.40 5.09
CA LEU A 302 -9.13 1.39 4.88
C LEU A 302 -9.52 1.35 3.40
N ASN A 303 -8.53 1.17 2.50
CA ASN A 303 -8.67 1.20 1.04
C ASN A 303 -9.13 2.55 0.46
N ASN A 304 -9.02 3.66 1.21
CA ASN A 304 -9.19 4.99 0.63
C ASN A 304 -8.02 5.32 -0.29
N LEU A 305 -8.24 6.21 -1.23
CA LEU A 305 -7.23 6.56 -2.22
C LEU A 305 -6.49 7.84 -1.84
N TRP A 306 -5.20 7.82 -2.10
CA TRP A 306 -4.30 8.94 -1.92
C TRP A 306 -3.52 9.14 -3.22
N ILE A 307 -3.76 10.27 -3.89
CA ILE A 307 -3.22 10.53 -5.23
C ILE A 307 -2.29 11.73 -5.16
N SER A 308 -1.02 11.53 -5.55
CA SER A 308 -0.03 12.59 -5.73
C SER A 308 0.29 12.79 -7.22
N ASN A 309 0.63 14.01 -7.60
CA ASN A 309 0.86 14.38 -8.99
C ASN A 309 2.20 15.10 -9.24
N GLY A 310 3.15 14.96 -8.34
CA GLY A 310 4.47 15.56 -8.46
C GLY A 310 4.53 17.05 -8.09
N THR A 311 3.54 17.57 -7.37
CA THR A 311 3.47 18.97 -6.95
C THR A 311 3.52 19.17 -5.44
N GLY A 312 3.71 18.09 -4.68
CA GLY A 312 3.63 18.11 -3.21
C GLY A 312 2.20 18.21 -2.66
N LEU A 313 1.21 18.22 -3.54
CA LEU A 313 -0.20 18.11 -3.18
C LEU A 313 -0.62 16.64 -3.24
N VAL A 314 -1.35 16.21 -2.22
CA VAL A 314 -1.90 14.86 -2.14
C VAL A 314 -3.42 14.97 -1.97
N HIS A 315 -4.14 14.32 -2.86
CA HIS A 315 -5.59 14.24 -2.86
C HIS A 315 -6.01 12.97 -2.13
N TYR A 316 -6.76 13.13 -1.06
CA TYR A 316 -7.43 12.04 -0.34
C TYR A 316 -8.84 11.89 -0.85
N ILE A 317 -9.25 10.66 -1.15
CA ILE A 317 -10.60 10.31 -1.58
C ILE A 317 -11.14 9.22 -0.66
N ASP A 318 -12.16 9.54 0.12
CA ASP A 318 -12.91 8.54 0.87
C ASP A 318 -13.76 7.71 -0.10
N VAL A 319 -13.45 6.42 -0.21
CA VAL A 319 -14.09 5.51 -1.17
C VAL A 319 -15.58 5.30 -0.89
N ARG A 320 -16.03 5.45 0.36
CA ARG A 320 -17.42 5.26 0.75
C ARG A 320 -18.27 6.49 0.53
N THR A 321 -17.74 7.67 0.88
CA THR A 321 -18.49 8.94 0.85
C THR A 321 -18.25 9.75 -0.40
N ARG A 322 -17.16 9.47 -1.16
CA ARG A 322 -16.64 10.25 -2.29
C ARG A 322 -16.11 11.63 -1.88
N ALA A 323 -15.97 11.88 -0.57
CA ALA A 323 -15.39 13.14 -0.11
C ALA A 323 -13.93 13.25 -0.53
N VAL A 324 -13.57 14.41 -1.07
CA VAL A 324 -12.20 14.74 -1.48
C VAL A 324 -11.62 15.76 -0.52
N ARG A 325 -10.38 15.53 -0.04
CA ARG A 325 -9.58 16.49 0.72
C ARG A 325 -8.21 16.64 0.05
N ILE A 326 -7.60 17.80 0.20
CA ILE A 326 -6.29 18.10 -0.39
C ILE A 326 -5.34 18.50 0.72
N PHE A 327 -4.19 17.83 0.78
CA PHE A 327 -3.12 18.11 1.72
C PHE A 327 -1.88 18.62 0.96
N ARG A 328 -1.26 19.70 1.45
CA ARG A 328 0.06 20.12 0.97
C ARG A 328 1.13 19.59 1.92
N LEU A 329 1.85 18.57 1.47
CA LEU A 329 2.87 17.87 2.27
C LEU A 329 4.31 18.32 1.90
N MET A 330 4.50 18.88 0.72
CA MET A 330 5.80 19.41 0.26
C MET A 330 5.60 20.66 -0.56
N SER A 331 6.62 21.53 -0.59
CA SER A 331 6.68 22.60 -1.59
C SER A 331 7.08 22.06 -2.96
N ASP A 332 6.69 22.76 -4.02
CA ASP A 332 7.07 22.40 -5.39
C ASP A 332 8.60 22.37 -5.58
N GLU A 333 9.34 23.23 -4.88
CA GLU A 333 10.79 23.25 -4.89
C GLU A 333 11.38 22.00 -4.24
N LYS A 334 10.82 21.56 -3.12
CA LYS A 334 11.27 20.35 -2.40
C LYS A 334 11.00 19.10 -3.22
N VAL A 335 9.84 19.00 -3.87
CA VAL A 335 9.52 17.89 -4.80
C VAL A 335 10.53 17.81 -5.95
N LYS A 336 10.86 18.95 -6.55
CA LYS A 336 11.88 19.00 -7.63
C LYS A 336 13.27 18.60 -7.15
N LEU A 337 13.64 18.99 -5.93
CA LEU A 337 14.95 18.66 -5.34
C LEU A 337 15.07 17.15 -5.07
N ILE A 338 14.02 16.54 -4.55
CA ILE A 338 14.00 15.10 -4.22
C ILE A 338 13.88 14.25 -5.48
N GLY A 339 13.16 14.72 -6.49
CA GLY A 339 12.95 14.01 -7.76
C GLY A 339 12.06 12.76 -7.68
N ASP A 340 11.61 12.38 -6.48
CA ASP A 340 10.74 11.21 -6.26
C ASP A 340 9.77 11.46 -5.11
N GLU A 341 8.51 11.69 -5.47
CA GLU A 341 7.43 11.91 -4.51
C GLU A 341 6.83 10.56 -4.09
N ARG A 342 7.01 10.20 -2.82
CA ARG A 342 6.46 8.97 -2.23
C ARG A 342 5.82 9.27 -0.90
N TYR A 343 4.68 8.64 -0.69
CA TYR A 343 3.92 8.72 0.55
C TYR A 343 3.51 7.31 0.98
N HIS A 344 3.42 7.10 2.29
CA HIS A 344 2.76 5.93 2.85
C HIS A 344 1.83 6.38 3.96
N ILE A 345 0.57 5.92 3.92
CA ILE A 345 -0.50 6.49 4.72
C ILE A 345 -1.17 5.42 5.58
N ILE A 346 -1.42 5.75 6.84
CA ILE A 346 -2.13 4.91 7.78
C ILE A 346 -3.28 5.70 8.40
N GLN A 347 -4.48 5.13 8.39
CA GLN A 347 -5.62 5.60 9.16
C GLN A 347 -5.61 4.95 10.54
N ASP A 348 -5.43 5.73 11.58
CA ASP A 348 -5.58 5.34 12.97
C ASP A 348 -6.99 5.70 13.43
N VAL A 349 -7.94 4.85 13.11
CA VAL A 349 -9.36 5.08 13.35
C VAL A 349 -9.69 5.31 14.82
N PRO A 350 -9.15 4.50 15.78
CA PRO A 350 -9.45 4.70 17.19
C PRO A 350 -9.10 6.08 17.73
N ARG A 351 -8.03 6.70 17.19
CA ARG A 351 -7.57 8.03 17.60
C ARG A 351 -8.05 9.15 16.69
N GLY A 352 -8.62 8.83 15.53
CA GLY A 352 -9.00 9.81 14.52
C GLY A 352 -7.81 10.46 13.82
N LEU A 353 -6.64 9.80 13.83
CA LEU A 353 -5.40 10.30 13.25
C LEU A 353 -5.12 9.72 11.88
N ILE A 354 -4.48 10.51 11.02
CA ILE A 354 -3.93 10.04 9.75
C ILE A 354 -2.42 10.27 9.77
N TRP A 355 -1.67 9.20 9.67
CA TRP A 355 -0.20 9.21 9.66
C TRP A 355 0.28 9.15 8.22
N ILE A 356 1.06 10.13 7.79
CA ILE A 356 1.54 10.26 6.42
C ILE A 356 3.06 10.36 6.44
N SER A 357 3.73 9.25 6.15
CA SER A 357 5.19 9.26 5.95
C SER A 357 5.52 9.76 4.55
N THR A 358 6.60 10.52 4.43
CA THR A 358 7.04 11.12 3.18
C THR A 358 8.49 10.76 2.87
N TYR A 359 8.82 10.67 1.60
CA TYR A 359 10.21 10.56 1.16
C TYR A 359 10.80 11.96 0.99
N GLY A 360 11.55 12.41 2.00
CA GLY A 360 12.29 13.67 2.01
C GLY A 360 11.68 14.81 2.84
N ASN A 361 10.54 14.61 3.52
CA ASN A 361 9.93 15.62 4.40
C ASN A 361 9.39 15.05 5.72
N GLY A 362 9.91 13.90 6.18
CA GLY A 362 9.54 13.33 7.47
C GLY A 362 8.11 12.81 7.53
N LEU A 363 7.48 12.98 8.69
CA LEU A 363 6.17 12.46 9.03
C LEU A 363 5.17 13.60 9.26
N PHE A 364 3.98 13.46 8.69
CA PHE A 364 2.84 14.31 9.01
C PHE A 364 1.77 13.51 9.73
N VAL A 365 1.15 14.12 10.72
CA VAL A 365 0.03 13.55 11.46
C VAL A 365 -1.14 14.53 11.39
N TYR A 366 -2.22 14.10 10.75
CA TYR A 366 -3.45 14.86 10.67
C TYR A 366 -4.45 14.37 11.70
N ASP A 367 -4.88 15.26 12.60
CA ASP A 367 -5.97 15.02 13.54
C ASP A 367 -7.29 15.40 12.87
N SER A 368 -8.11 14.40 12.56
CA SER A 368 -9.38 14.61 11.85
C SER A 368 -10.48 15.25 12.73
N GLN A 369 -10.32 15.23 14.05
CA GLN A 369 -11.26 15.83 14.99
C GLN A 369 -10.96 17.32 15.16
N LYS A 370 -9.68 17.69 15.20
CA LYS A 370 -9.22 19.08 15.35
C LYS A 370 -9.04 19.78 13.99
N GLU A 371 -8.99 19.00 12.90
CA GLU A 371 -8.64 19.46 11.55
C GLU A 371 -7.24 20.10 11.47
N GLU A 372 -6.29 19.59 12.27
CA GLU A 372 -4.94 20.12 12.40
C GLU A 372 -3.90 19.13 11.87
N MET A 373 -2.81 19.66 11.34
CA MET A 373 -1.67 18.91 10.84
C MET A 373 -0.42 19.20 11.67
N THR A 374 0.18 18.16 12.25
CA THR A 374 1.47 18.23 12.94
C THR A 374 2.55 17.64 12.05
N HIS A 375 3.72 18.30 12.00
CA HIS A 375 4.86 17.87 11.20
C HIS A 375 6.03 17.45 12.09
N TYR A 376 6.55 16.25 11.87
CA TYR A 376 7.70 15.66 12.54
C TYR A 376 8.83 15.50 11.54
N SER A 377 10.01 16.04 11.81
CA SER A 377 11.17 15.92 10.93
C SER A 377 12.45 15.65 11.70
N TYR A 378 13.51 15.28 10.98
CA TYR A 378 14.83 15.06 11.57
C TYR A 378 15.46 16.34 12.15
N HIS A 379 15.08 17.51 11.63
CA HIS A 379 15.68 18.81 11.94
C HIS A 379 14.91 19.64 12.96
N VAL A 380 13.77 19.17 13.47
CA VAL A 380 12.96 19.88 14.47
C VAL A 380 13.35 19.43 15.88
N ASP A 381 13.04 20.27 16.89
CA ASP A 381 13.37 20.08 18.29
C ASP A 381 13.06 18.70 18.85
N GLU A 382 13.74 18.33 19.96
CA GLU A 382 13.79 16.97 20.53
C GLU A 382 12.43 16.27 20.72
N PHE A 383 11.33 17.00 20.84
CA PHE A 383 9.99 16.44 21.08
C PHE A 383 9.24 16.02 19.80
N ASN A 384 9.57 16.58 18.63
CA ASN A 384 8.92 16.28 17.35
C ASN A 384 9.91 15.65 16.35
N ARG A 385 10.80 14.79 16.86
CA ARG A 385 11.89 14.24 16.05
C ARG A 385 11.58 12.83 15.56
N VAL A 386 11.77 12.61 14.24
CA VAL A 386 11.95 11.30 13.63
C VAL A 386 13.43 11.09 13.29
N ASN A 387 13.85 9.84 13.07
CA ASN A 387 15.26 9.51 12.78
C ASN A 387 15.68 9.82 11.34
N SER A 388 14.75 10.17 10.47
CA SER A 388 15.00 10.51 9.07
C SER A 388 13.83 11.26 8.44
N ASP A 389 14.12 12.17 7.52
CA ASP A 389 13.13 12.76 6.62
C ASP A 389 12.81 11.86 5.43
N PHE A 390 13.66 10.86 5.15
CA PHE A 390 13.49 9.91 4.05
C PHE A 390 12.81 8.62 4.54
N LEU A 391 11.50 8.70 4.74
CA LEU A 391 10.69 7.59 5.19
C LEU A 391 10.18 6.79 3.98
N LEU A 392 10.34 5.47 4.04
CA LEU A 392 9.97 4.57 2.95
C LEU A 392 8.67 3.84 3.19
N TYR A 393 8.36 3.59 4.46
CA TYR A 393 7.16 2.85 4.85
C TYR A 393 6.67 3.26 6.23
N ALA A 394 5.37 3.12 6.46
CA ALA A 394 4.75 3.28 7.76
C ALA A 394 3.78 2.12 8.01
N MET A 395 3.68 1.66 9.25
CA MET A 395 2.78 0.60 9.67
C MET A 395 2.27 0.85 11.08
N GLY A 396 0.97 0.71 11.31
CA GLY A 396 0.39 0.58 12.65
C GLY A 396 0.39 -0.87 13.10
N ASP A 397 0.89 -1.15 14.31
CA ASP A 397 0.77 -2.48 14.89
C ASP A 397 -0.55 -2.65 15.68
N ARG A 398 -0.86 -3.87 16.10
CA ARG A 398 -2.10 -4.18 16.84
C ARG A 398 -2.16 -3.56 18.22
N THR A 399 -1.03 -3.12 18.76
CA THR A 399 -0.94 -2.42 20.05
C THR A 399 -1.11 -0.91 19.91
N GLY A 400 -1.20 -0.41 18.67
CA GLY A 400 -1.40 0.99 18.35
C GLY A 400 -0.11 1.79 18.25
N ASN A 401 1.05 1.15 18.23
CA ASN A 401 2.31 1.82 17.90
C ASN A 401 2.44 2.01 16.40
N ILE A 402 3.17 3.05 16.01
CA ILE A 402 3.48 3.36 14.61
C ILE A 402 4.95 3.05 14.34
N TRP A 403 5.18 2.23 13.34
CA TRP A 403 6.51 1.82 12.89
C TRP A 403 6.83 2.56 11.59
N LEU A 404 7.96 3.26 11.56
CA LEU A 404 8.43 4.01 10.39
C LEU A 404 9.75 3.41 9.90
N GLY A 405 9.74 2.87 8.68
CA GLY A 405 10.95 2.43 7.99
C GLY A 405 11.58 3.58 7.22
N SER A 406 12.90 3.77 7.37
CA SER A 406 13.65 4.80 6.68
C SER A 406 14.61 4.23 5.64
N GLU A 407 15.18 5.10 4.80
CA GLU A 407 16.15 4.70 3.78
C GLU A 407 17.53 4.39 4.36
N TYR A 408 17.96 5.08 5.44
CA TYR A 408 19.32 4.96 5.95
C TYR A 408 19.43 4.85 7.47
N SER A 409 18.34 5.13 8.19
CA SER A 409 18.39 5.31 9.65
C SER A 409 17.65 4.21 10.42
N GLY A 410 17.34 3.09 9.78
CA GLY A 410 16.61 1.99 10.41
C GLY A 410 15.14 2.32 10.61
N ILE A 411 14.64 2.07 11.80
CA ILE A 411 13.25 2.19 12.20
C ILE A 411 13.09 3.23 13.29
N ALA A 412 12.04 4.05 13.19
CA ALA A 412 11.49 4.76 14.32
C ALA A 412 10.20 4.06 14.76
N LEU A 413 10.18 3.55 15.98
CA LEU A 413 8.99 3.03 16.64
C LEU A 413 8.40 4.15 17.49
N LEU A 414 7.21 4.61 17.15
CA LEU A 414 6.49 5.65 17.85
C LEU A 414 5.44 5.02 18.75
N SER A 415 5.63 5.14 20.07
CA SER A 415 4.60 4.83 21.04
C SER A 415 3.69 6.05 21.19
N VAL A 416 2.42 5.89 20.84
CA VAL A 416 1.42 6.96 20.94
C VAL A 416 0.71 6.79 22.29
N LEU A 417 0.97 7.71 23.20
CA LEU A 417 0.30 7.68 24.50
C LEU A 417 -1.16 8.12 24.34
N ASN A 418 -2.06 7.24 24.72
CA ASN A 418 -3.42 7.61 25.04
C ASN A 418 -3.43 7.99 26.52
N ASP A 419 -4.01 9.14 26.85
CA ASP A 419 -4.35 9.55 28.20
C ASP A 419 -3.22 10.10 29.09
N GLY A 420 -3.09 11.41 29.12
CA GLY A 420 -2.74 12.18 30.31
C GLY A 420 -1.49 11.80 31.12
N ALA A 421 -0.69 10.87 30.65
CA ALA A 421 0.60 10.59 31.27
C ALA A 421 1.59 11.67 30.85
N THR A 422 1.79 12.66 31.70
CA THR A 422 2.81 13.67 31.52
C THR A 422 4.16 13.10 31.93
N TYR A 423 5.08 12.95 31.00
CA TYR A 423 6.48 12.65 31.35
C TYR A 423 7.11 13.92 31.93
N ILE A 424 7.51 13.85 33.19
CA ILE A 424 8.28 14.89 33.84
C ILE A 424 9.76 14.58 33.57
N TYR A 425 10.36 15.31 32.65
CA TYR A 425 11.81 15.29 32.47
C TYR A 425 12.46 16.20 33.49
N PRO A 426 13.50 15.77 34.22
CA PRO A 426 14.27 16.69 35.05
C PRO A 426 14.93 17.76 34.18
N GLU A 427 14.59 19.01 34.39
CA GLU A 427 15.30 20.16 33.81
C GLU A 427 16.77 20.07 34.23
N ASN A 428 17.68 19.94 33.28
CA ASN A 428 19.15 20.02 33.46
C ASN A 428 19.92 18.70 33.66
N GLU A 429 19.73 17.67 32.84
CA GLU A 429 20.82 16.74 32.65
C GLU A 429 21.23 16.66 31.18
N LYS A 430 22.48 17.08 30.92
CA LYS A 430 23.20 16.85 29.68
C LYS A 430 23.14 15.36 29.40
N LEU A 431 22.66 15.01 28.21
CA LEU A 431 22.50 13.66 27.65
C LEU A 431 23.77 12.78 27.84
N VAL A 432 23.91 12.17 29.00
CA VAL A 432 24.79 11.03 29.20
C VAL A 432 24.03 10.06 30.09
N ASP A 433 23.70 8.93 29.49
CA ASP A 433 23.11 7.73 30.11
C ASP A 433 21.57 7.73 30.25
N ARG A 434 20.90 7.12 29.24
CA ARG A 434 19.46 6.83 29.25
C ARG A 434 19.23 5.41 29.75
N SER A 435 19.55 5.09 30.98
CA SER A 435 19.01 3.92 31.63
C SER A 435 17.85 4.34 32.57
N ASN A 436 16.65 4.47 32.02
CA ASN A 436 15.46 4.67 32.83
C ASN A 436 15.00 3.32 33.39
N THR A 437 15.49 2.99 34.58
CA THR A 437 14.90 1.91 35.40
C THR A 437 13.85 2.53 36.28
N ILE A 438 12.56 2.32 35.96
CA ILE A 438 11.48 2.51 36.92
C ILE A 438 11.50 1.29 37.83
N ARG A 439 11.71 1.51 39.11
CA ARG A 439 11.55 0.52 40.19
C ARG A 439 10.15 0.62 40.77
#